data_a1063f6a3f06be10c8857f482c933da3
#
_entry.id   a1063f6a3f06be10c8857f482c933da3
#
_cell.length_a   1.000
_cell.length_b   1.000
_cell.length_c   1.000
_cell.angle_alpha   90.00
_cell.angle_beta   90.00
_cell.angle_gamma   90.00
#
_symmetry.space_group_name_H-M   'P 1'
#
loop_
_entity.id
_entity.type
_entity.pdbx_description
1 polymer ?
#
loop_
_entity_poly.entity_id
_entity_poly.type
_entity_poly.pdbx_seq_one_letter_code
_entity_poly.pdbx_strand_id
1 'polypeptide(L)'
;MRAMHDAVTRPTPPADATAWPRRITHAVDIGGVKVGGGHPVVVQSMTNTDTADVAASVRQVAELWRAGSEMVRLTVNNAESAAAIPRIVDKLRMMGIDVPLIGDFHYNGHQLLAQEPACAEALAKYRINPGNVGFGKKKDTQFAQLIEFAVRYDKPVRIGANWGSLDQSLAARLMDENSQREQPWDAGRVLREALIRSALDSAQTAVELGLPRERIDRKSTRLNSSHGYIS
;
A
#
# COMPACT_ATOMS: atom_id res chain seq x y z
N MET A 1 33.24 1.32 2.78
CA MET A 1 33.30 0.14 3.67
C MET A 1 31.86 -0.40 3.81
N ARG A 2 31.48 -1.37 2.98
CA ARG A 2 30.14 -2.01 3.03
C ARG A 2 30.11 -2.88 4.29
N ALA A 3 29.35 -2.48 5.30
CA ALA A 3 29.01 -3.38 6.39
C ALA A 3 28.12 -4.47 5.81
N MET A 4 28.66 -5.69 5.72
CA MET A 4 27.89 -6.91 5.46
C MET A 4 26.84 -7.00 6.58
N HIS A 5 25.57 -6.81 6.21
CA HIS A 5 24.48 -7.28 7.04
C HIS A 5 24.53 -8.80 6.96
N ASP A 6 25.03 -9.43 8.02
CA ASP A 6 24.92 -10.87 8.19
C ASP A 6 23.44 -11.23 8.02
N ALA A 7 23.17 -11.99 6.98
CA ALA A 7 21.86 -12.57 6.74
C ALA A 7 21.51 -13.41 7.98
N VAL A 8 20.62 -12.90 8.81
CA VAL A 8 19.99 -13.69 9.87
C VAL A 8 19.29 -14.85 9.18
N THR A 9 19.96 -16.00 9.17
CA THR A 9 19.39 -17.27 8.70
C THR A 9 18.19 -17.58 9.60
N ARG A 10 16.98 -17.26 9.11
CA ARG A 10 15.73 -17.65 9.77
C ARG A 10 15.65 -19.18 9.76
N PRO A 11 15.35 -19.82 10.88
CA PRO A 11 15.17 -21.26 10.92
C PRO A 11 14.04 -21.65 9.94
N THR A 12 14.32 -22.62 9.09
CA THR A 12 13.33 -23.25 8.20
C THR A 12 12.28 -23.89 9.11
N PRO A 13 10.99 -23.55 8.94
CA PRO A 13 9.93 -24.20 9.72
C PRO A 13 9.97 -25.71 9.48
N PRO A 14 9.70 -26.55 10.51
CA PRO A 14 9.69 -27.99 10.37
C PRO A 14 8.68 -28.42 9.29
N ALA A 15 9.04 -29.45 8.53
CA ALA A 15 8.28 -29.95 7.39
C ALA A 15 6.88 -30.52 7.75
N ASP A 16 6.57 -30.66 9.03
CA ASP A 16 5.34 -31.27 9.57
C ASP A 16 4.24 -30.30 10.00
N ALA A 17 4.38 -29.01 9.73
CA ALA A 17 3.24 -28.13 9.90
C ALA A 17 2.23 -28.44 8.80
N THR A 18 1.02 -28.89 9.15
CA THR A 18 -0.17 -28.95 8.30
C THR A 18 -0.58 -27.55 7.84
N ALA A 19 0.38 -26.81 7.31
CA ALA A 19 0.22 -25.49 6.77
C ALA A 19 -0.50 -25.65 5.42
N TRP A 20 -1.66 -25.04 5.31
CA TRP A 20 -2.32 -24.86 4.02
C TRP A 20 -1.29 -24.37 3.00
N PRO A 21 -1.18 -25.03 1.82
CA PRO A 21 -0.20 -24.64 0.84
C PRO A 21 -0.36 -23.14 0.52
N ARG A 22 0.73 -22.38 0.66
CA ARG A 22 0.70 -20.96 0.35
C ARG A 22 0.38 -20.80 -1.14
N ARG A 23 -0.60 -19.95 -1.44
CA ARG A 23 -0.90 -19.59 -2.82
C ARG A 23 0.31 -18.95 -3.46
N ILE A 24 0.69 -19.42 -4.65
CA ILE A 24 1.72 -18.78 -5.46
C ILE A 24 1.19 -17.40 -5.89
N THR A 25 1.94 -16.35 -5.56
CA THR A 25 1.63 -14.97 -5.92
C THR A 25 2.74 -14.42 -6.81
N HIS A 26 2.47 -13.34 -7.54
CA HIS A 26 3.52 -12.60 -8.22
C HIS A 26 4.43 -11.91 -7.21
N ALA A 27 5.71 -11.78 -7.55
CA ALA A 27 6.63 -10.94 -6.81
C ALA A 27 6.51 -9.50 -7.32
N VAL A 28 6.41 -8.54 -6.41
CA VAL A 28 6.46 -7.12 -6.73
C VAL A 28 7.78 -6.56 -6.21
N ASP A 29 8.57 -5.95 -7.09
CA ASP A 29 9.80 -5.26 -6.72
C ASP A 29 9.50 -3.82 -6.32
N ILE A 30 9.98 -3.43 -5.14
CA ILE A 30 9.77 -2.10 -4.56
C ILE A 30 11.12 -1.53 -4.19
N GLY A 31 11.79 -0.88 -5.14
CA GLY A 31 13.12 -0.32 -4.91
C GLY A 31 14.14 -1.37 -4.47
N GLY A 32 14.12 -2.57 -5.06
CA GLY A 32 15.00 -3.69 -4.74
C GLY A 32 14.47 -4.65 -3.65
N VAL A 33 13.39 -4.29 -2.95
CA VAL A 33 12.74 -5.16 -1.96
C VAL A 33 11.60 -5.92 -2.61
N LYS A 34 11.68 -7.26 -2.65
CA LYS A 34 10.68 -8.11 -3.31
C LYS A 34 9.60 -8.56 -2.32
N VAL A 35 8.34 -8.31 -2.67
CA VAL A 35 7.16 -8.67 -1.88
C VAL A 35 6.33 -9.72 -2.62
N GLY A 36 6.00 -10.83 -1.98
CA GLY A 36 5.26 -11.94 -2.59
C GLY A 36 6.15 -12.91 -3.36
N GLY A 37 5.59 -13.73 -4.27
CA GLY A 37 6.34 -14.65 -5.13
C GLY A 37 7.18 -15.71 -4.38
N GLY A 38 6.83 -16.05 -3.14
CA GLY A 38 7.61 -16.98 -2.32
C GLY A 38 8.79 -16.34 -1.59
N HIS A 39 9.07 -15.04 -1.77
CA HIS A 39 10.08 -14.31 -1.02
C HIS A 39 9.74 -14.23 0.49
N PRO A 40 10.73 -14.02 1.36
CA PRO A 40 10.51 -13.81 2.79
C PRO A 40 9.50 -12.70 3.08
N VAL A 41 8.88 -12.76 4.26
CA VAL A 41 7.99 -11.69 4.73
C VAL A 41 8.80 -10.41 4.96
N VAL A 42 8.39 -9.33 4.34
CA VAL A 42 9.05 -8.03 4.40
C VAL A 42 8.51 -7.22 5.58
N VAL A 43 9.40 -6.60 6.35
CA VAL A 43 9.06 -5.70 7.45
C VAL A 43 8.86 -4.30 6.91
N GLN A 44 7.63 -3.79 7.02
CA GLN A 44 7.29 -2.42 6.66
C GLN A 44 6.77 -1.67 7.87
N SER A 45 7.35 -0.53 8.18
CA SER A 45 6.89 0.41 9.21
C SER A 45 6.26 1.66 8.60
N MET A 46 5.64 2.47 9.44
CA MET A 46 5.07 3.76 9.05
C MET A 46 5.53 4.82 10.04
N THR A 47 5.88 6.01 9.54
CA THR A 47 6.16 7.17 10.39
C THR A 47 4.86 7.70 11.02
N ASN A 48 5.00 8.32 12.19
CA ASN A 48 3.94 9.09 12.84
C ASN A 48 4.30 10.59 12.97
N THR A 49 5.41 11.00 12.37
CA THR A 49 5.78 12.42 12.23
C THR A 49 4.94 13.11 11.17
N ASP A 50 4.82 14.42 11.26
CA ASP A 50 4.39 15.22 10.11
C ASP A 50 5.45 15.10 9.01
N THR A 51 5.03 14.62 7.83
CA THR A 51 5.95 14.44 6.70
C THR A 51 6.52 15.75 6.21
N ALA A 52 5.82 16.88 6.40
CA ALA A 52 6.31 18.21 6.07
C ALA A 52 7.53 18.62 6.94
N ASP A 53 7.64 18.09 8.18
CA ASP A 53 8.85 18.20 8.97
C ASP A 53 9.91 17.20 8.49
N VAL A 54 10.72 17.66 7.53
CA VAL A 54 11.80 16.86 6.93
C VAL A 54 12.77 16.33 7.98
N ALA A 55 13.12 17.13 9.00
CA ALA A 55 14.13 16.73 9.99
C ALA A 55 13.60 15.61 10.91
N ALA A 56 12.36 15.73 11.39
CA ALA A 56 11.72 14.73 12.21
C ALA A 56 11.48 13.45 11.41
N SER A 57 11.01 13.57 10.17
CA SER A 57 10.76 12.43 9.27
C SER A 57 12.03 11.65 8.95
N VAL A 58 13.14 12.33 8.63
CA VAL A 58 14.44 11.69 8.39
C VAL A 58 14.92 10.94 9.62
N ARG A 59 14.84 11.56 10.83
CA ARG A 59 15.23 10.86 12.06
C ARG A 59 14.43 9.59 12.27
N GLN A 60 13.11 9.68 12.15
CA GLN A 60 12.23 8.53 12.40
C GLN A 60 12.41 7.44 11.34
N VAL A 61 12.55 7.78 10.07
CA VAL A 61 12.86 6.79 9.02
C VAL A 61 14.17 6.08 9.31
N ALA A 62 15.22 6.83 9.71
CA ALA A 62 16.51 6.23 10.07
C ALA A 62 16.43 5.32 11.29
N GLU A 63 15.62 5.67 12.30
CA GLU A 63 15.37 4.82 13.47
C GLU A 63 14.64 3.52 13.08
N LEU A 64 13.59 3.62 12.27
CA LEU A 64 12.83 2.48 11.79
C LEU A 64 13.70 1.54 10.93
N TRP A 65 14.53 2.09 10.06
CA TRP A 65 15.47 1.31 9.25
C TRP A 65 16.51 0.59 10.12
N ARG A 66 17.10 1.26 11.12
CA ARG A 66 18.04 0.62 12.07
C ARG A 66 17.37 -0.46 12.90
N ALA A 67 16.07 -0.31 13.18
CA ALA A 67 15.28 -1.34 13.87
C ALA A 67 14.88 -2.52 12.98
N GLY A 68 15.28 -2.54 11.70
CA GLY A 68 15.07 -3.63 10.76
C GLY A 68 13.90 -3.45 9.81
N SER A 69 13.35 -2.24 9.66
CA SER A 69 12.35 -1.97 8.61
C SER A 69 13.01 -1.97 7.24
N GLU A 70 12.53 -2.83 6.35
CA GLU A 70 13.01 -2.97 4.97
C GLU A 70 12.37 -1.95 4.03
N MET A 71 11.23 -1.39 4.43
CA MET A 71 10.52 -0.29 3.75
C MET A 71 9.87 0.62 4.78
N VAL A 72 9.75 1.91 4.48
CA VAL A 72 9.07 2.86 5.37
C VAL A 72 8.00 3.63 4.61
N ARG A 73 6.80 3.74 5.21
CA ARG A 73 5.66 4.45 4.66
C ARG A 73 5.48 5.81 5.35
N LEU A 74 5.28 6.85 4.54
CA LEU A 74 4.99 8.21 5.00
C LEU A 74 3.62 8.65 4.46
N THR A 75 2.89 9.43 5.25
CA THR A 75 1.64 10.05 4.78
C THR A 75 1.94 11.23 3.86
N VAL A 76 1.31 11.27 2.69
CA VAL A 76 1.41 12.39 1.73
C VAL A 76 0.01 12.92 1.49
N ASN A 77 -0.39 13.92 2.27
CA ASN A 77 -1.78 14.42 2.33
C ASN A 77 -1.95 15.90 1.98
N ASN A 78 -0.85 16.65 1.84
CA ASN A 78 -0.83 18.06 1.45
C ASN A 78 0.40 18.39 0.59
N ALA A 79 0.46 19.59 0.02
CA ALA A 79 1.55 20.03 -0.85
C ALA A 79 2.89 20.07 -0.12
N GLU A 80 2.90 20.50 1.13
CA GLU A 80 4.11 20.59 1.96
C GLU A 80 4.72 19.19 2.21
N SER A 81 3.88 18.21 2.51
CA SER A 81 4.34 16.81 2.66
C SER A 81 4.85 16.23 1.34
N ALA A 82 4.22 16.53 0.21
CA ALA A 82 4.68 16.09 -1.10
C ALA A 82 6.03 16.73 -1.45
N ALA A 83 6.20 18.05 -1.27
CA ALA A 83 7.46 18.77 -1.50
C ALA A 83 8.59 18.33 -0.55
N ALA A 84 8.26 17.76 0.62
CA ALA A 84 9.23 17.27 1.58
C ALA A 84 9.86 15.92 1.15
N ILE A 85 9.15 15.06 0.42
CA ILE A 85 9.60 13.71 0.06
C ILE A 85 10.97 13.67 -0.62
N PRO A 86 11.24 14.43 -1.69
CA PRO A 86 12.57 14.42 -2.32
C PRO A 86 13.69 14.79 -1.34
N ARG A 87 13.43 15.80 -0.50
CA ARG A 87 14.38 16.26 0.51
C ARG A 87 14.66 15.22 1.60
N ILE A 88 13.66 14.43 1.96
CA ILE A 88 13.80 13.31 2.90
C ILE A 88 14.67 12.23 2.28
N VAL A 89 14.38 11.83 1.03
CA VAL A 89 15.19 10.84 0.29
C VAL A 89 16.63 11.26 0.18
N ASP A 90 16.90 12.50 -0.21
CA ASP A 90 18.28 13.02 -0.37
C ASP A 90 19.04 12.99 0.96
N LYS A 91 18.41 13.43 2.06
CA LYS A 91 19.05 13.40 3.38
C LYS A 91 19.33 11.98 3.86
N LEU A 92 18.41 11.02 3.61
CA LEU A 92 18.65 9.60 3.93
C LEU A 92 19.82 9.05 3.11
N ARG A 93 19.89 9.34 1.82
CA ARG A 93 21.01 8.95 0.95
C ARG A 93 22.35 9.52 1.44
N MET A 94 22.38 10.78 1.85
CA MET A 94 23.59 11.40 2.45
C MET A 94 24.01 10.70 3.75
N MET A 95 23.09 10.06 4.47
CA MET A 95 23.36 9.24 5.66
C MET A 95 23.73 7.79 5.32
N GLY A 96 23.79 7.41 4.03
CA GLY A 96 24.02 6.03 3.59
C GLY A 96 22.83 5.10 3.82
N ILE A 97 21.62 5.65 3.96
CA ILE A 97 20.38 4.91 4.17
C ILE A 97 19.63 4.86 2.85
N ASP A 98 19.54 3.65 2.27
CA ASP A 98 18.82 3.39 1.02
C ASP A 98 17.60 2.51 1.31
N VAL A 99 16.64 3.05 2.05
CA VAL A 99 15.38 2.39 2.38
C VAL A 99 14.27 2.87 1.43
N PRO A 100 13.54 1.96 0.74
CA PRO A 100 12.44 2.36 -0.12
C PRO A 100 11.34 3.08 0.65
N LEU A 101 10.99 4.29 0.22
CA LEU A 101 9.92 5.08 0.79
C LEU A 101 8.61 4.86 0.03
N ILE A 102 7.52 4.70 0.78
CA ILE A 102 6.18 4.47 0.26
C ILE A 102 5.31 5.68 0.58
N GLY A 103 4.75 6.32 -0.44
CA GLY A 103 3.78 7.40 -0.25
C GLY A 103 2.38 6.85 0.00
N ASP A 104 1.78 7.26 1.12
CA ASP A 104 0.40 6.95 1.48
C ASP A 104 -0.51 8.10 1.06
N PHE A 105 -1.22 7.90 -0.04
CA PHE A 105 -2.08 8.91 -0.64
C PHE A 105 -3.55 8.70 -0.25
N HIS A 106 -4.18 9.82 0.05
CA HIS A 106 -5.62 9.91 0.31
C HIS A 106 -6.23 10.93 -0.66
N TYR A 107 -7.52 11.01 -0.77
CA TYR A 107 -8.40 11.88 -1.58
C TYR A 107 -7.78 12.77 -2.68
N ASN A 108 -6.72 13.50 -2.39
CA ASN A 108 -6.07 14.48 -3.28
C ASN A 108 -4.73 14.00 -3.87
N GLY A 109 -4.36 12.74 -3.69
CA GLY A 109 -3.07 12.21 -4.12
C GLY A 109 -2.76 12.45 -5.60
N HIS A 110 -3.76 12.39 -6.48
CA HIS A 110 -3.64 12.69 -7.90
C HIS A 110 -3.21 14.13 -8.16
N GLN A 111 -3.70 15.10 -7.37
CA GLN A 111 -3.31 16.51 -7.48
C GLN A 111 -1.90 16.71 -6.95
N LEU A 112 -1.55 16.08 -5.82
CA LEU A 112 -0.22 16.19 -5.22
C LEU A 112 0.87 15.65 -6.16
N LEU A 113 0.65 14.50 -6.79
CA LEU A 113 1.60 13.94 -7.76
C LEU A 113 1.70 14.77 -9.04
N ALA A 114 0.62 15.47 -9.43
CA ALA A 114 0.63 16.39 -10.56
C ALA A 114 1.40 17.68 -10.26
N GLN A 115 1.24 18.22 -9.05
CA GLN A 115 1.88 19.47 -8.61
C GLN A 115 3.35 19.28 -8.25
N GLU A 116 3.70 18.09 -7.70
CA GLU A 116 5.04 17.75 -7.20
C GLU A 116 5.60 16.51 -7.92
N PRO A 117 6.03 16.63 -9.19
CA PRO A 117 6.58 15.50 -9.95
C PRO A 117 7.79 14.85 -9.29
N ALA A 118 8.61 15.65 -8.58
CA ALA A 118 9.77 15.14 -7.84
C ALA A 118 9.37 14.19 -6.69
N CYS A 119 8.19 14.38 -6.09
CA CYS A 119 7.62 13.45 -5.12
C CYS A 119 7.27 12.11 -5.79
N ALA A 120 6.62 12.18 -6.96
CA ALA A 120 6.25 10.98 -7.71
C ALA A 120 7.49 10.15 -8.08
N GLU A 121 8.56 10.80 -8.50
CA GLU A 121 9.82 10.17 -8.88
C GLU A 121 10.58 9.58 -7.69
N ALA A 122 10.65 10.31 -6.57
CA ALA A 122 11.43 9.94 -5.40
C ALA A 122 10.85 8.75 -4.62
N LEU A 123 9.54 8.55 -4.65
CA LEU A 123 8.89 7.43 -3.98
C LEU A 123 9.15 6.11 -4.69
N ALA A 124 9.35 5.04 -3.91
CA ALA A 124 9.52 3.68 -4.44
C ALA A 124 8.20 2.96 -4.73
N LYS A 125 7.10 3.38 -4.09
CA LYS A 125 5.76 2.81 -4.26
C LYS A 125 4.68 3.79 -3.84
N TYR A 126 3.50 3.70 -4.46
CA TYR A 126 2.31 4.42 -4.02
C TYR A 126 1.34 3.48 -3.31
N ARG A 127 0.86 3.88 -2.14
CA ARG A 127 -0.25 3.23 -1.48
C ARG A 127 -1.51 4.04 -1.76
N ILE A 128 -2.50 3.38 -2.34
CA ILE A 128 -3.79 3.97 -2.70
C ILE A 128 -4.88 3.15 -2.03
N ASN A 129 -5.82 3.84 -1.39
CA ASN A 129 -7.04 3.21 -0.90
C ASN A 129 -8.20 3.64 -1.81
N PRO A 130 -8.77 2.73 -2.63
CA PRO A 130 -9.82 3.08 -3.58
C PRO A 130 -11.06 3.69 -2.93
N GLY A 131 -11.36 3.32 -1.68
CA GLY A 131 -12.46 3.92 -0.93
C GLY A 131 -12.20 5.36 -0.47
N ASN A 132 -10.95 5.82 -0.52
CA ASN A 132 -10.53 7.17 -0.14
C ASN A 132 -10.06 8.00 -1.35
N VAL A 133 -10.51 7.69 -2.56
CA VAL A 133 -10.13 8.38 -3.80
C VAL A 133 -11.35 9.07 -4.44
N GLY A 134 -12.13 9.80 -3.65
CA GLY A 134 -13.32 10.50 -4.13
C GLY A 134 -14.62 9.66 -4.03
N PHE A 135 -15.72 10.23 -4.50
CA PHE A 135 -17.05 9.63 -4.43
C PHE A 135 -17.72 9.57 -5.81
N GLY A 136 -18.43 8.47 -6.09
CA GLY A 136 -19.16 8.28 -7.35
C GLY A 136 -18.25 8.36 -8.58
N LYS A 137 -18.69 9.00 -9.66
CA LYS A 137 -17.92 9.13 -10.92
C LYS A 137 -16.56 9.82 -10.76
N LYS A 138 -16.37 10.69 -9.77
CA LYS A 138 -15.08 11.33 -9.48
C LYS A 138 -14.04 10.34 -8.96
N LYS A 139 -14.47 9.29 -8.22
CA LYS A 139 -13.60 8.25 -7.71
C LYS A 139 -12.81 7.58 -8.83
N ASP A 140 -13.49 7.17 -9.89
CA ASP A 140 -12.87 6.44 -11.00
C ASP A 140 -11.85 7.31 -11.74
N THR A 141 -12.16 8.59 -11.96
CA THR A 141 -11.23 9.53 -12.60
C THR A 141 -9.99 9.80 -11.76
N GLN A 142 -10.14 10.01 -10.46
CA GLN A 142 -9.02 10.29 -9.57
C GLN A 142 -8.14 9.06 -9.36
N PHE A 143 -8.75 7.87 -9.27
CA PHE A 143 -8.01 6.63 -9.24
C PHE A 143 -7.22 6.41 -10.53
N ALA A 144 -7.85 6.64 -11.69
CA ALA A 144 -7.19 6.54 -12.99
C ALA A 144 -5.96 7.46 -13.09
N GLN A 145 -6.08 8.72 -12.68
CA GLN A 145 -4.95 9.65 -12.65
C GLN A 145 -3.80 9.17 -11.76
N LEU A 146 -4.10 8.59 -10.58
CA LEU A 146 -3.06 8.01 -9.72
C LEU A 146 -2.35 6.82 -10.40
N ILE A 147 -3.09 5.98 -11.11
CA ILE A 147 -2.52 4.85 -11.87
C ILE A 147 -1.69 5.36 -13.05
N GLU A 148 -2.12 6.41 -13.76
CA GLU A 148 -1.34 7.04 -14.82
C GLU A 148 0.02 7.54 -14.32
N PHE A 149 0.08 8.16 -13.13
CA PHE A 149 1.36 8.51 -12.51
C PHE A 149 2.21 7.29 -12.20
N ALA A 150 1.60 6.22 -11.68
CA ALA A 150 2.32 4.97 -11.40
C ALA A 150 2.92 4.35 -12.67
N VAL A 151 2.18 4.35 -13.77
CA VAL A 151 2.67 3.89 -15.08
C VAL A 151 3.79 4.80 -15.60
N ARG A 152 3.57 6.13 -15.57
CA ARG A 152 4.55 7.12 -16.06
C ARG A 152 5.90 7.03 -15.37
N TYR A 153 5.91 6.84 -14.05
CA TYR A 153 7.13 6.79 -13.22
C TYR A 153 7.58 5.36 -12.91
N ASP A 154 6.97 4.34 -13.53
CA ASP A 154 7.24 2.92 -13.30
C ASP A 154 7.20 2.54 -11.81
N LYS A 155 6.17 2.98 -11.09
CA LYS A 155 6.03 2.72 -9.66
C LYS A 155 5.02 1.62 -9.39
N PRO A 156 5.37 0.63 -8.56
CA PRO A 156 4.38 -0.31 -8.05
C PRO A 156 3.33 0.41 -7.20
N VAL A 157 2.11 -0.13 -7.23
CA VAL A 157 0.98 0.40 -6.47
C VAL A 157 0.48 -0.62 -5.47
N ARG A 158 0.28 -0.20 -4.23
CA ARG A 158 -0.45 -0.98 -3.25
C ARG A 158 -1.92 -0.56 -3.23
N ILE A 159 -2.78 -1.47 -3.64
CA ILE A 159 -4.23 -1.30 -3.51
C ILE A 159 -4.65 -1.84 -2.14
N GLY A 160 -5.02 -0.93 -1.24
CA GLY A 160 -5.46 -1.24 0.12
C GLY A 160 -6.96 -1.08 0.26
N ALA A 161 -7.69 -2.16 0.47
CA ALA A 161 -9.09 -2.12 0.87
C ALA A 161 -9.19 -2.45 2.37
N ASN A 162 -9.94 -1.66 3.12
CA ASN A 162 -10.22 -1.89 4.53
C ASN A 162 -11.66 -1.52 4.89
N TRP A 163 -12.11 -1.91 6.08
CA TRP A 163 -13.47 -1.65 6.54
C TRP A 163 -13.83 -0.16 6.61
N GLY A 164 -12.92 0.68 7.05
CA GLY A 164 -13.14 2.12 7.21
C GLY A 164 -13.29 2.87 5.89
N SER A 165 -12.97 2.23 4.76
CA SER A 165 -13.04 2.81 3.42
C SER A 165 -13.81 1.92 2.44
N LEU A 166 -14.70 1.06 2.95
CA LEU A 166 -15.55 0.22 2.11
C LEU A 166 -16.51 1.11 1.30
N ASP A 167 -16.62 0.81 0.01
CA ASP A 167 -17.59 1.46 -0.87
C ASP A 167 -19.02 1.10 -0.42
N GLN A 168 -19.72 2.09 0.13
CA GLN A 168 -21.06 1.90 0.69
C GLN A 168 -22.08 1.54 -0.39
N SER A 169 -21.91 2.05 -1.61
CA SER A 169 -22.81 1.73 -2.73
C SER A 169 -22.63 0.29 -3.20
N LEU A 170 -21.41 -0.21 -3.23
CA LEU A 170 -21.13 -1.62 -3.49
C LEU A 170 -21.71 -2.53 -2.38
N ALA A 171 -21.51 -2.12 -1.13
CA ALA A 171 -22.04 -2.89 0.01
C ALA A 171 -23.57 -2.96 -0.01
N ALA A 172 -24.26 -1.84 -0.25
CA ALA A 172 -25.71 -1.79 -0.36
C ALA A 172 -26.24 -2.70 -1.49
N ARG A 173 -25.67 -2.56 -2.70
CA ARG A 173 -26.03 -3.41 -3.84
C ARG A 173 -25.87 -4.91 -3.52
N LEU A 174 -24.77 -5.30 -2.88
CA LEU A 174 -24.55 -6.69 -2.51
C LEU A 174 -25.50 -7.18 -1.42
N MET A 175 -25.94 -6.30 -0.51
CA MET A 175 -26.99 -6.63 0.45
C MET A 175 -28.33 -6.87 -0.24
N ASP A 176 -28.69 -6.02 -1.21
CA ASP A 176 -29.92 -6.17 -1.99
C ASP A 176 -29.88 -7.46 -2.82
N GLU A 177 -28.80 -7.74 -3.53
CA GLU A 177 -28.59 -9.00 -4.25
C GLU A 177 -28.68 -10.22 -3.32
N ASN A 178 -28.14 -10.09 -2.10
CA ASN A 178 -28.17 -11.17 -1.11
C ASN A 178 -29.59 -11.45 -0.59
N SER A 179 -30.42 -10.44 -0.44
CA SER A 179 -31.81 -10.60 0.02
C SER A 179 -32.68 -11.40 -0.94
N GLN A 180 -32.31 -11.44 -2.22
CA GLN A 180 -33.02 -12.17 -3.29
C GLN A 180 -32.55 -13.63 -3.46
N ARG A 181 -31.57 -14.08 -2.66
CA ARG A 181 -31.08 -15.47 -2.72
C ARG A 181 -32.04 -16.42 -2.02
N GLU A 182 -32.13 -17.62 -2.51
CA GLU A 182 -32.86 -18.71 -1.82
C GLU A 182 -32.27 -18.97 -0.41
N GLN A 183 -30.96 -18.83 -0.26
CA GLN A 183 -30.25 -18.94 1.02
C GLN A 183 -29.36 -17.70 1.21
N PRO A 184 -29.90 -16.65 1.84
CA PRO A 184 -29.14 -15.46 2.09
C PRO A 184 -27.91 -15.71 2.99
N TRP A 185 -26.81 -15.07 2.68
CA TRP A 185 -25.63 -15.05 3.54
C TRP A 185 -25.84 -14.12 4.74
N ASP A 186 -25.11 -14.37 5.81
CA ASP A 186 -25.03 -13.40 6.91
C ASP A 186 -24.38 -12.07 6.43
N ALA A 187 -24.73 -10.98 7.12
CA ALA A 187 -24.27 -9.64 6.76
C ALA A 187 -22.73 -9.53 6.75
N GLY A 188 -22.05 -10.21 7.68
CA GLY A 188 -20.59 -10.22 7.74
C GLY A 188 -19.96 -10.86 6.50
N ARG A 189 -20.57 -11.90 5.95
CA ARG A 189 -20.13 -12.54 4.70
C ARG A 189 -20.35 -11.61 3.50
N VAL A 190 -21.47 -10.90 3.44
CA VAL A 190 -21.73 -9.94 2.34
C VAL A 190 -20.72 -8.80 2.37
N LEU A 191 -20.43 -8.26 3.55
CA LEU A 191 -19.45 -7.20 3.70
C LEU A 191 -18.02 -7.67 3.35
N ARG A 192 -17.64 -8.91 3.70
CA ARG A 192 -16.37 -9.51 3.26
C ARG A 192 -16.28 -9.60 1.74
N GLU A 193 -17.36 -10.04 1.11
CA GLU A 193 -17.45 -10.10 -0.36
C GLU A 193 -17.30 -8.70 -0.98
N ALA A 194 -17.93 -7.70 -0.39
CA ALA A 194 -17.80 -6.31 -0.84
C ALA A 194 -16.32 -5.82 -0.79
N LEU A 195 -15.59 -6.13 0.28
CA LEU A 195 -14.16 -5.81 0.37
C LEU A 195 -13.33 -6.53 -0.70
N ILE A 196 -13.61 -7.81 -0.93
CA ILE A 196 -12.89 -8.61 -1.94
C ILE A 196 -13.17 -8.04 -3.33
N ARG A 197 -14.43 -7.79 -3.68
CA ARG A 197 -14.80 -7.20 -4.98
C ARG A 197 -14.19 -5.83 -5.17
N SER A 198 -14.30 -4.94 -4.20
CA SER A 198 -13.67 -3.61 -4.26
C SER A 198 -12.17 -3.68 -4.57
N ALA A 199 -11.45 -4.60 -3.94
CA ALA A 199 -10.02 -4.78 -4.19
C ALA A 199 -9.73 -5.39 -5.58
N LEU A 200 -10.55 -6.35 -6.03
CA LEU A 200 -10.38 -6.99 -7.33
C LEU A 200 -10.72 -6.03 -8.47
N ASP A 201 -11.84 -5.32 -8.38
CA ASP A 201 -12.28 -4.36 -9.40
C ASP A 201 -11.25 -3.24 -9.55
N SER A 202 -10.73 -2.71 -8.43
CA SER A 202 -9.67 -1.70 -8.47
C SER A 202 -8.38 -2.21 -9.10
N ALA A 203 -8.00 -3.47 -8.83
CA ALA A 203 -6.82 -4.07 -9.45
C ALA A 203 -7.03 -4.31 -10.95
N GLN A 204 -8.22 -4.73 -11.34
CA GLN A 204 -8.58 -4.91 -12.75
C GLN A 204 -8.54 -3.57 -13.51
N THR A 205 -9.15 -2.53 -12.94
CA THR A 205 -9.10 -1.17 -13.49
C THR A 205 -7.65 -0.67 -13.65
N ALA A 206 -6.78 -0.92 -12.66
CA ALA A 206 -5.37 -0.55 -12.76
C ALA A 206 -4.66 -1.26 -13.93
N VAL A 207 -4.96 -2.53 -14.18
CA VAL A 207 -4.43 -3.28 -15.33
C VAL A 207 -4.95 -2.72 -16.65
N GLU A 208 -6.24 -2.40 -16.74
CA GLU A 208 -6.86 -1.80 -17.93
C GLU A 208 -6.28 -0.43 -18.26
N LEU A 209 -5.82 0.31 -17.25
CA LEU A 209 -5.11 1.58 -17.39
C LEU A 209 -3.62 1.42 -17.70
N GLY A 210 -3.14 0.19 -17.89
CA GLY A 210 -1.77 -0.11 -18.33
C GLY A 210 -0.77 -0.41 -17.21
N LEU A 211 -1.20 -0.51 -15.94
CA LEU A 211 -0.27 -0.92 -14.88
C LEU A 211 -0.07 -2.45 -14.92
N PRO A 212 1.15 -2.96 -15.11
CA PRO A 212 1.43 -4.39 -15.14
C PRO A 212 1.03 -5.08 -13.83
N ARG A 213 0.55 -6.33 -13.91
CA ARG A 213 0.13 -7.11 -12.73
C ARG A 213 1.25 -7.28 -11.70
N GLU A 214 2.48 -7.37 -12.16
CA GLU A 214 3.72 -7.47 -11.37
C GLU A 214 4.04 -6.18 -10.61
N ARG A 215 3.35 -5.08 -10.92
CA ARG A 215 3.44 -3.80 -10.24
C ARG A 215 2.29 -3.58 -9.26
N ILE A 216 1.39 -4.55 -9.07
CA ILE A 216 0.25 -4.43 -8.17
C ILE A 216 0.46 -5.28 -6.92
N ASP A 217 0.72 -4.62 -5.79
CA ASP A 217 0.72 -5.19 -4.46
C ASP A 217 -0.69 -5.08 -3.86
N ARG A 218 -1.31 -6.22 -3.51
CA ARG A 218 -2.64 -6.27 -2.91
C ARG A 218 -2.54 -6.73 -1.47
N LYS A 219 -3.09 -5.95 -0.56
CA LYS A 219 -3.35 -6.38 0.81
C LYS A 219 -4.86 -6.57 0.98
N SER A 220 -5.31 -7.79 1.17
CA SER A 220 -6.61 -8.04 1.79
C SER A 220 -6.46 -7.94 3.29
N THR A 221 -7.28 -7.12 3.94
CA THR A 221 -7.38 -7.10 5.39
C THR A 221 -8.04 -8.40 5.84
N ARG A 222 -7.34 -9.20 6.63
CA ARG A 222 -8.01 -10.16 7.50
C ARG A 222 -8.88 -9.39 8.48
N LEU A 223 -10.07 -9.90 8.76
CA LEU A 223 -11.04 -9.40 9.74
C LEU A 223 -10.47 -9.25 11.17
N ASN A 224 -9.29 -9.79 11.44
CA ASN A 224 -8.66 -9.83 12.75
C ASN A 224 -7.46 -8.89 12.89
N SER A 225 -7.30 -7.87 12.09
CA SER A 225 -6.51 -6.73 12.55
C SER A 225 -7.38 -5.99 13.57
N SER A 226 -7.41 -6.49 14.79
CA SER A 226 -7.83 -5.75 15.95
C SER A 226 -6.89 -4.54 16.06
N HIS A 227 -7.26 -3.43 15.43
CA HIS A 227 -6.91 -2.15 15.96
C HIS A 227 -7.75 -2.04 17.23
N GLY A 228 -7.18 -2.51 18.33
CA GLY A 228 -7.68 -2.19 19.64
C GLY A 228 -7.82 -0.69 19.69
N TYR A 229 -9.04 -0.21 19.82
CA TYR A 229 -9.27 1.11 20.34
C TYR A 229 -8.64 1.12 21.73
N ILE A 230 -7.48 1.74 21.84
CA ILE A 230 -6.97 2.18 23.13
C ILE A 230 -7.76 3.45 23.41
N SER A 231 -8.82 3.26 24.20
CA SER A 231 -9.52 4.36 24.87
C SER A 231 -8.60 5.01 25.91
#